data_5a2a6de565e42842d0489eff536773ca
#
_entry.id   5a2a6de565e42842d0489eff536773ca
#
_cell.length_a   1.000
_cell.length_b   1.000
_cell.length_c   1.000
_cell.angle_alpha   90.00
_cell.angle_beta   90.00
_cell.angle_gamma   90.00
#
_symmetry.space_group_name_H-M   'P 1'
#
loop_
_entity.id
_entity.type
_entity.pdbx_description
1 polymer ?
#
loop_
_entity_poly.entity_id
_entity_poly.type
_entity_poly.pdbx_seq_one_letter_code
_entity_poly.pdbx_strand_id
1 'polypeptide(L)'
;MKNISLIAKKLGLKSDDIEKYGDFKAKIKSVNLCEKGKLILVTSINPTKSGEGKTTVAIGLADAFSLLKKSVCLALREPSLGPVFGMKGGATGGGKSVVVPSEDINLHFTGDMHAITSANNLLCAMIDNHIFQGNDLKIKTVVFHRCLDINDRALREITINQEKLKNNLPRKENFVITPASEIMAIVCLAKNYNDLLERLGKIIVGFNDNDMPIYARDLKAENALAIILKDAFNPNLVQTEHGTPAIIHGGPFANIAHGCNSLIATKTALSLADYVVTEAGFGADLGAEKFFDIKCRLGGLNPSGVVVVVTVKALKEHGSIEKGFENLDKHISNIQNVFNKNCVVAINKFESDKENDLEQIRKHCEDLKVPCEICSPFIEGGKGCEKLCKMVLSNLNEKKLHFAYSEKDSLKEKICCVAKKVYGASGVEFSSVAKEKMKKYEKIVKNFPICIAKTQYSLSDDEKLLGNPTNFILHVKDIEIKNGAGFVVVICGKIMLMPGLPKVPNAVNMHFNA
;
A
#
# COMPACT_ATOMS: atom_id res chain seq x y z
N MET A 1 -21.43 -5.37 -17.10
CA MET A 1 -20.08 -5.99 -17.13
C MET A 1 -19.88 -6.79 -18.40
N LYS A 2 -18.65 -6.78 -18.98
CA LYS A 2 -18.27 -7.61 -20.12
C LYS A 2 -17.69 -8.94 -19.62
N ASN A 3 -17.85 -10.03 -20.40
CA ASN A 3 -17.20 -11.28 -20.05
C ASN A 3 -15.67 -11.09 -19.96
N ILE A 4 -15.05 -11.70 -18.98
CA ILE A 4 -13.61 -11.49 -18.66
C ILE A 4 -12.68 -11.87 -19.82
N SER A 5 -13.10 -12.82 -20.68
CA SER A 5 -12.33 -13.16 -21.88
C SER A 5 -12.21 -12.00 -22.88
N LEU A 6 -13.22 -11.12 -22.94
CA LEU A 6 -13.17 -9.93 -23.79
C LEU A 6 -12.22 -8.88 -23.20
N ILE A 7 -12.14 -8.80 -21.88
CA ILE A 7 -11.20 -7.92 -21.17
C ILE A 7 -9.77 -8.43 -21.34
N ALA A 8 -9.54 -9.73 -21.19
CA ALA A 8 -8.25 -10.37 -21.43
C ALA A 8 -7.77 -10.11 -22.87
N LYS A 9 -8.66 -10.26 -23.86
CA LYS A 9 -8.35 -9.97 -25.27
C LYS A 9 -7.93 -8.52 -25.52
N LYS A 10 -8.48 -7.53 -24.80
CA LYS A 10 -8.04 -6.13 -24.88
C LYS A 10 -6.57 -5.94 -24.47
N LEU A 11 -6.07 -6.78 -23.58
CA LEU A 11 -4.68 -6.80 -23.14
C LEU A 11 -3.80 -7.76 -23.97
N GLY A 12 -4.33 -8.37 -25.03
CA GLY A 12 -3.60 -9.33 -25.85
C GLY A 12 -3.41 -10.70 -25.21
N LEU A 13 -4.08 -10.97 -24.08
CA LEU A 13 -4.02 -12.26 -23.37
C LEU A 13 -4.87 -13.32 -24.10
N LYS A 14 -4.34 -14.53 -24.19
CA LYS A 14 -5.02 -15.72 -24.72
C LYS A 14 -5.78 -16.44 -23.61
N SER A 15 -6.62 -17.41 -23.97
CA SER A 15 -7.36 -18.24 -22.99
C SER A 15 -6.43 -18.98 -22.03
N ASP A 16 -5.26 -19.42 -22.50
CA ASP A 16 -4.32 -20.20 -21.70
C ASP A 16 -3.50 -19.33 -20.71
N ASP A 17 -3.45 -18.01 -20.97
CA ASP A 17 -2.78 -17.04 -20.09
C ASP A 17 -3.60 -16.69 -18.85
N ILE A 18 -4.87 -17.09 -18.81
CA ILE A 18 -5.77 -16.78 -17.71
C ILE A 18 -6.43 -18.04 -17.13
N GLU A 19 -6.82 -17.95 -15.87
CA GLU A 19 -7.68 -18.90 -15.19
C GLU A 19 -8.95 -18.17 -14.74
N LYS A 20 -10.11 -18.62 -15.27
CA LYS A 20 -11.37 -17.93 -15.01
C LYS A 20 -11.95 -18.29 -13.64
N TYR A 21 -12.42 -17.27 -12.95
CA TYR A 21 -13.19 -17.36 -11.72
C TYR A 21 -14.61 -16.84 -12.01
N GLY A 22 -15.40 -17.64 -12.70
CA GLY A 22 -16.70 -17.24 -13.27
C GLY A 22 -16.54 -16.37 -14.52
N ASP A 23 -17.58 -15.59 -14.84
CA ASP A 23 -17.66 -14.82 -16.09
C ASP A 23 -16.93 -13.47 -16.06
N PHE A 24 -16.66 -12.92 -14.87
CA PHE A 24 -16.24 -11.53 -14.71
C PHE A 24 -14.88 -11.35 -14.02
N LYS A 25 -14.26 -12.43 -13.57
CA LYS A 25 -12.96 -12.44 -12.88
C LYS A 25 -12.06 -13.51 -13.49
N ALA A 26 -10.74 -13.25 -13.47
CA ALA A 26 -9.75 -14.28 -13.79
C ALA A 26 -8.46 -14.01 -13.05
N LYS A 27 -7.66 -15.05 -12.84
CA LYS A 27 -6.24 -14.89 -12.51
C LYS A 27 -5.40 -14.88 -13.79
N ILE A 28 -4.41 -13.99 -13.84
CA ILE A 28 -3.42 -13.97 -14.91
C ILE A 28 -2.30 -14.91 -14.49
N LYS A 29 -2.09 -15.97 -15.29
CA LYS A 29 -0.96 -16.88 -15.13
C LYS A 29 0.36 -16.17 -15.49
N SER A 30 1.45 -16.88 -15.61
CA SER A 30 2.72 -16.27 -16.03
C SER A 30 2.63 -15.65 -17.41
N VAL A 31 2.93 -14.37 -17.53
CA VAL A 31 3.13 -13.66 -18.79
C VAL A 31 4.60 -13.29 -18.94
N ASN A 32 5.07 -13.24 -20.18
CA ASN A 32 6.42 -12.80 -20.44
C ASN A 32 6.52 -11.29 -20.14
N LEU A 33 7.22 -10.93 -19.06
CA LEU A 33 7.32 -9.56 -18.60
C LEU A 33 8.30 -8.77 -19.48
N CYS A 34 7.76 -7.92 -20.36
CA CYS A 34 8.51 -6.96 -21.15
C CYS A 34 7.89 -5.57 -20.93
N GLU A 35 8.36 -4.85 -19.92
CA GLU A 35 7.81 -3.57 -19.50
C GLU A 35 8.00 -2.51 -20.60
N LYS A 36 6.91 -2.11 -21.26
CA LYS A 36 6.88 -1.09 -22.32
C LYS A 36 6.02 0.11 -21.98
N GLY A 37 5.06 -0.10 -21.07
CA GLY A 37 4.08 0.90 -20.69
C GLY A 37 4.65 2.02 -19.83
N LYS A 38 3.97 3.17 -19.86
CA LYS A 38 4.26 4.34 -19.03
C LYS A 38 3.47 4.26 -17.72
N LEU A 39 4.19 4.28 -16.60
CA LEU A 39 3.59 4.17 -15.27
C LEU A 39 3.18 5.54 -14.74
N ILE A 40 1.92 5.68 -14.33
CA ILE A 40 1.35 6.89 -13.75
C ILE A 40 0.89 6.59 -12.34
N LEU A 41 1.47 7.30 -11.37
CA LEU A 41 1.10 7.18 -9.96
C LEU A 41 0.02 8.20 -9.60
N VAL A 42 -1.07 7.76 -9.00
CA VAL A 42 -2.07 8.62 -8.36
C VAL A 42 -1.84 8.61 -6.84
N THR A 43 -1.61 9.77 -6.27
CA THR A 43 -1.42 10.01 -4.83
C THR A 43 -2.27 11.20 -4.38
N SER A 44 -2.12 11.68 -3.15
CA SER A 44 -2.85 12.87 -2.67
C SER A 44 -2.04 13.66 -1.64
N ILE A 45 -2.57 14.78 -1.19
CA ILE A 45 -2.16 15.46 0.06
C ILE A 45 -2.58 14.62 1.27
N ASN A 46 -2.24 15.05 2.50
CA ASN A 46 -2.72 14.37 3.71
C ASN A 46 -4.26 14.25 3.69
N PRO A 47 -4.82 13.06 3.89
CA PRO A 47 -6.24 12.81 3.68
C PRO A 47 -7.09 13.22 4.89
N THR A 48 -8.38 13.49 4.63
CA THR A 48 -9.42 13.51 5.66
C THR A 48 -9.78 12.10 6.12
N LYS A 49 -10.56 11.98 7.18
CA LYS A 49 -11.09 10.69 7.68
C LYS A 49 -11.93 9.94 6.65
N SER A 50 -12.61 10.67 5.75
CA SER A 50 -13.44 10.10 4.67
C SER A 50 -12.65 9.73 3.40
N GLY A 51 -11.38 10.16 3.31
CA GLY A 51 -10.52 9.96 2.13
C GLY A 51 -10.76 10.99 1.03
N GLU A 52 -9.87 11.02 0.03
CA GLU A 52 -9.82 12.05 -1.03
C GLU A 52 -10.28 11.55 -2.39
N GLY A 53 -10.82 10.32 -2.46
CA GLY A 53 -11.27 9.74 -3.72
C GLY A 53 -10.16 9.35 -4.69
N LYS A 54 -8.93 9.07 -4.22
CA LYS A 54 -7.80 8.65 -5.09
C LYS A 54 -8.16 7.50 -6.02
N THR A 55 -8.77 6.44 -5.48
CA THR A 55 -9.18 5.27 -6.26
C THR A 55 -10.20 5.66 -7.33
N THR A 56 -11.17 6.50 -7.00
CA THR A 56 -12.17 7.03 -7.94
C THR A 56 -11.50 7.85 -9.05
N VAL A 57 -10.52 8.73 -8.69
CA VAL A 57 -9.74 9.50 -9.67
C VAL A 57 -8.88 8.58 -10.54
N ALA A 58 -8.22 7.57 -9.97
CA ALA A 58 -7.40 6.63 -10.72
C ALA A 58 -8.25 5.84 -11.75
N ILE A 59 -9.44 5.38 -11.35
CA ILE A 59 -10.38 4.69 -12.23
C ILE A 59 -10.90 5.62 -13.31
N GLY A 60 -11.39 6.81 -12.95
CA GLY A 60 -11.89 7.80 -13.91
C GLY A 60 -10.81 8.23 -14.90
N LEU A 61 -9.56 8.40 -14.43
CA LEU A 61 -8.43 8.71 -15.30
C LEU A 61 -8.15 7.58 -16.29
N ALA A 62 -8.14 6.32 -15.84
CA ALA A 62 -7.93 5.18 -16.72
C ALA A 62 -9.08 5.02 -17.74
N ASP A 63 -10.33 5.23 -17.32
CA ASP A 63 -11.46 5.26 -18.23
C ASP A 63 -11.34 6.42 -19.25
N ALA A 64 -10.83 7.59 -18.85
CA ALA A 64 -10.56 8.70 -19.77
C ALA A 64 -9.47 8.33 -20.81
N PHE A 65 -8.38 7.65 -20.41
CA PHE A 65 -7.40 7.09 -21.37
C PHE A 65 -8.09 6.16 -22.37
N SER A 66 -8.97 5.28 -21.92
CA SER A 66 -9.73 4.36 -22.77
C SER A 66 -10.67 5.11 -23.72
N LEU A 67 -11.37 6.16 -23.26
CA LEU A 67 -12.20 7.03 -24.10
C LEU A 67 -11.37 7.74 -25.19
N LEU A 68 -10.15 8.14 -24.89
CA LEU A 68 -9.19 8.70 -25.84
C LEU A 68 -8.50 7.61 -26.70
N LYS A 69 -9.03 6.39 -26.72
CA LYS A 69 -8.53 5.22 -27.50
C LYS A 69 -7.06 4.87 -27.22
N LYS A 70 -6.60 5.09 -25.99
CA LYS A 70 -5.27 4.67 -25.54
C LYS A 70 -5.34 3.27 -24.93
N SER A 71 -4.31 2.46 -25.15
CA SER A 71 -4.13 1.19 -24.47
C SER A 71 -3.77 1.44 -23.01
N VAL A 72 -4.65 1.11 -22.08
CA VAL A 72 -4.50 1.40 -20.65
C VAL A 72 -4.92 0.23 -19.78
N CYS A 73 -4.24 0.06 -18.67
CA CYS A 73 -4.58 -0.88 -17.61
C CYS A 73 -4.47 -0.20 -16.24
N LEU A 74 -5.43 -0.47 -15.35
CA LEU A 74 -5.33 -0.13 -13.94
C LEU A 74 -4.51 -1.19 -13.19
N ALA A 75 -3.76 -0.77 -12.18
CA ALA A 75 -3.10 -1.67 -11.23
C ALA A 75 -3.40 -1.19 -9.80
N LEU A 76 -4.30 -1.89 -9.10
CA LEU A 76 -4.87 -1.47 -7.82
C LEU A 76 -4.62 -2.49 -6.71
N ARG A 77 -4.81 -2.04 -5.46
CA ARG A 77 -4.78 -2.93 -4.29
C ARG A 77 -6.08 -3.68 -4.14
N GLU A 78 -5.97 -4.90 -3.58
CA GLU A 78 -7.11 -5.67 -3.11
C GLU A 78 -7.62 -5.13 -1.77
N PRO A 79 -8.94 -4.95 -1.58
CA PRO A 79 -9.52 -4.56 -0.31
C PRO A 79 -9.36 -5.64 0.75
N SER A 80 -9.22 -5.22 2.01
CA SER A 80 -9.28 -6.06 3.21
C SER A 80 -10.66 -5.96 3.86
N LEU A 81 -11.16 -7.06 4.40
CA LEU A 81 -12.47 -7.11 5.07
C LEU A 81 -12.58 -6.14 6.25
N GLY A 82 -11.48 -5.94 6.99
CA GLY A 82 -11.49 -5.02 8.13
C GLY A 82 -11.98 -3.61 7.80
N PRO A 83 -11.38 -2.89 6.82
CA PRO A 83 -11.90 -1.60 6.34
C PRO A 83 -13.30 -1.67 5.73
N VAL A 84 -13.63 -2.72 4.99
CA VAL A 84 -14.95 -2.89 4.35
C VAL A 84 -16.05 -2.94 5.38
N PHE A 85 -15.93 -3.76 6.41
CA PHE A 85 -16.90 -3.89 7.50
C PHE A 85 -16.71 -2.82 8.59
N GLY A 86 -15.57 -2.10 8.60
CA GLY A 86 -15.25 -1.05 9.55
C GLY A 86 -15.73 0.34 9.13
N MET A 87 -14.87 1.10 8.48
CA MET A 87 -15.10 2.53 8.21
C MET A 87 -15.43 2.87 6.77
N LYS A 88 -14.99 2.08 5.79
CA LYS A 88 -14.99 2.50 4.37
C LYS A 88 -16.14 1.94 3.53
N GLY A 89 -16.74 0.82 3.95
CA GLY A 89 -17.79 0.16 3.17
C GLY A 89 -17.34 -0.47 1.84
N GLY A 90 -16.11 -0.23 1.41
CA GLY A 90 -15.54 -0.74 0.17
C GLY A 90 -14.32 0.05 -0.28
N ALA A 91 -13.57 -0.49 -1.26
CA ALA A 91 -12.37 0.13 -1.82
C ALA A 91 -12.30 -0.04 -3.35
N THR A 92 -13.43 -0.16 -4.01
CA THR A 92 -13.56 -0.38 -5.46
C THR A 92 -13.82 0.89 -6.27
N GLY A 93 -13.65 2.07 -5.67
CA GLY A 93 -14.02 3.36 -6.26
C GLY A 93 -15.39 3.83 -5.80
N GLY A 94 -16.03 4.72 -6.54
CA GLY A 94 -17.34 5.25 -6.22
C GLY A 94 -18.03 5.99 -7.37
N GLY A 95 -19.35 6.12 -7.29
CA GLY A 95 -20.16 6.72 -8.35
C GLY A 95 -20.00 5.97 -9.68
N LYS A 96 -19.71 6.71 -10.76
CA LYS A 96 -19.48 6.13 -12.10
C LYS A 96 -18.04 5.62 -12.32
N SER A 97 -17.13 5.79 -11.36
CA SER A 97 -15.75 5.31 -11.44
C SER A 97 -15.53 4.15 -10.46
N VAL A 98 -15.93 2.95 -10.88
CA VAL A 98 -15.93 1.73 -10.05
C VAL A 98 -15.30 0.58 -10.81
N VAL A 99 -14.51 -0.25 -10.11
CA VAL A 99 -14.09 -1.58 -10.59
C VAL A 99 -15.13 -2.61 -10.22
N VAL A 100 -15.41 -3.51 -11.15
CA VAL A 100 -16.48 -4.51 -11.03
C VAL A 100 -15.96 -5.92 -11.31
N PRO A 101 -16.51 -6.95 -10.63
CA PRO A 101 -17.66 -6.99 -9.72
C PRO A 101 -17.31 -6.48 -8.31
N SER A 102 -17.90 -5.36 -7.89
CA SER A 102 -17.50 -4.65 -6.66
C SER A 102 -17.74 -5.45 -5.39
N GLU A 103 -18.83 -6.18 -5.30
CA GLU A 103 -19.17 -7.01 -4.14
C GLU A 103 -18.13 -8.11 -3.95
N ASP A 104 -17.86 -8.89 -5.00
CA ASP A 104 -16.86 -9.96 -4.96
C ASP A 104 -15.48 -9.43 -4.55
N ILE A 105 -15.06 -8.28 -5.14
CA ILE A 105 -13.76 -7.66 -4.87
C ILE A 105 -13.65 -7.22 -3.41
N ASN A 106 -14.72 -6.66 -2.84
CA ASN A 106 -14.74 -6.19 -1.46
C ASN A 106 -14.88 -7.32 -0.42
N LEU A 107 -15.26 -8.52 -0.82
CA LEU A 107 -15.43 -9.66 0.07
C LEU A 107 -14.29 -10.67 -0.09
N HIS A 108 -14.55 -11.84 -0.63
CA HIS A 108 -13.55 -12.91 -0.74
C HIS A 108 -12.78 -12.94 -2.05
N PHE A 109 -13.26 -12.22 -3.04
CA PHE A 109 -12.67 -12.03 -4.38
C PHE A 109 -12.28 -13.36 -5.06
N THR A 110 -11.00 -13.74 -4.98
CA THR A 110 -10.45 -15.01 -5.44
C THR A 110 -9.72 -15.78 -4.34
N GLY A 111 -9.82 -15.32 -3.10
CA GLY A 111 -9.27 -15.98 -1.91
C GLY A 111 -7.87 -15.56 -1.50
N ASP A 112 -7.29 -14.51 -2.08
CA ASP A 112 -5.90 -14.12 -1.81
C ASP A 112 -5.68 -13.70 -0.35
N MET A 113 -6.59 -12.89 0.23
CA MET A 113 -6.52 -12.51 1.64
C MET A 113 -6.61 -13.71 2.57
N HIS A 114 -7.48 -14.69 2.26
CA HIS A 114 -7.58 -15.94 3.01
C HIS A 114 -6.30 -16.76 2.92
N ALA A 115 -5.71 -16.91 1.73
CA ALA A 115 -4.47 -17.65 1.54
C ALA A 115 -3.32 -17.02 2.32
N ILE A 116 -3.19 -15.69 2.30
CA ILE A 116 -2.17 -14.95 3.06
C ILE A 116 -2.36 -15.15 4.56
N THR A 117 -3.60 -15.02 5.06
CA THR A 117 -3.94 -15.26 6.47
C THR A 117 -3.61 -16.70 6.88
N SER A 118 -3.97 -17.67 6.06
CA SER A 118 -3.73 -19.09 6.33
C SER A 118 -2.25 -19.43 6.35
N ALA A 119 -1.47 -18.94 5.38
CA ALA A 119 -0.03 -19.13 5.34
C ALA A 119 0.66 -18.50 6.57
N ASN A 120 0.25 -17.28 6.94
CA ASN A 120 0.78 -16.60 8.12
C ASN A 120 0.52 -17.40 9.41
N ASN A 121 -0.69 -17.88 9.59
CA ASN A 121 -1.09 -18.60 10.80
C ASN A 121 -0.54 -20.03 10.82
N LEU A 122 -0.31 -20.68 9.67
CA LEU A 122 0.42 -21.94 9.60
C LEU A 122 1.84 -21.77 10.11
N LEU A 123 2.57 -20.72 9.71
CA LEU A 123 3.92 -20.47 10.23
C LEU A 123 3.90 -20.28 11.75
N CYS A 124 2.96 -19.53 12.30
CA CYS A 124 2.80 -19.39 13.75
C CYS A 124 2.54 -20.74 14.45
N ALA A 125 1.69 -21.59 13.86
CA ALA A 125 1.40 -22.92 14.39
C ALA A 125 2.67 -23.83 14.33
N MET A 126 3.45 -23.75 13.26
CA MET A 126 4.72 -24.51 13.15
C MET A 126 5.75 -24.05 14.18
N ILE A 127 5.85 -22.75 14.48
CA ILE A 127 6.72 -22.22 15.54
C ILE A 127 6.33 -22.82 16.89
N ASP A 128 5.05 -22.72 17.27
CA ASP A 128 4.57 -23.22 18.55
C ASP A 128 4.67 -24.74 18.66
N ASN A 129 4.40 -25.46 17.57
CA ASN A 129 4.58 -26.92 17.54
C ASN A 129 6.06 -27.32 17.70
N HIS A 130 7.00 -26.61 17.05
CA HIS A 130 8.43 -26.85 17.23
C HIS A 130 8.88 -26.68 18.68
N ILE A 131 8.42 -25.59 19.33
CA ILE A 131 8.71 -25.33 20.73
C ILE A 131 8.15 -26.45 21.60
N PHE A 132 6.90 -26.85 21.39
CA PHE A 132 6.21 -27.88 22.15
C PHE A 132 6.89 -29.26 22.01
N GLN A 133 7.39 -29.62 20.82
CA GLN A 133 8.00 -30.92 20.49
C GLN A 133 9.48 -31.04 20.89
N GLY A 134 10.05 -30.07 21.61
CA GLY A 134 11.40 -30.18 22.16
C GLY A 134 12.31 -28.98 21.90
N ASN A 135 11.93 -28.09 21.03
CA ASN A 135 12.63 -26.81 20.78
C ASN A 135 14.12 -26.95 20.42
N ASP A 136 14.46 -27.84 19.51
CA ASP A 136 15.84 -28.11 19.08
C ASP A 136 16.57 -26.84 18.58
N LEU A 137 15.83 -25.88 17.99
CA LEU A 137 16.35 -24.58 17.58
C LEU A 137 16.56 -23.61 18.75
N LYS A 138 16.18 -23.98 19.98
CA LYS A 138 16.31 -23.16 21.20
C LYS A 138 15.64 -21.80 21.08
N ILE A 139 14.44 -21.72 20.50
CA ILE A 139 13.66 -20.50 20.38
C ILE A 139 13.34 -19.97 21.79
N LYS A 140 13.85 -18.78 22.12
CA LYS A 140 13.64 -18.09 23.38
C LYS A 140 12.58 -16.99 23.25
N THR A 141 12.61 -16.25 22.15
CA THR A 141 11.64 -15.20 21.85
C THR A 141 11.04 -15.40 20.46
N VAL A 142 9.71 -15.28 20.38
CA VAL A 142 8.98 -15.31 19.11
C VAL A 142 8.64 -13.88 18.74
N VAL A 143 8.89 -13.49 17.47
CA VAL A 143 8.63 -12.13 16.97
C VAL A 143 7.69 -12.11 15.77
N PHE A 144 7.26 -13.27 15.30
CA PHE A 144 6.32 -13.40 14.20
C PHE A 144 4.90 -13.55 14.78
N HIS A 145 3.96 -12.73 14.30
CA HIS A 145 2.62 -12.58 14.86
C HIS A 145 1.55 -13.25 14.01
N ARG A 146 0.49 -13.74 14.67
CA ARG A 146 -0.72 -14.20 13.99
C ARG A 146 -1.44 -13.05 13.31
N CYS A 147 -2.22 -13.33 12.30
CA CYS A 147 -3.02 -12.31 11.63
C CYS A 147 -4.49 -12.74 11.46
N LEU A 148 -5.36 -11.73 11.30
CA LEU A 148 -6.77 -11.89 11.01
C LEU A 148 -7.20 -10.73 10.10
N ASP A 149 -8.03 -11.00 9.08
CA ASP A 149 -8.47 -9.97 8.13
C ASP A 149 -9.75 -9.24 8.59
N ILE A 150 -9.88 -9.02 9.89
CA ILE A 150 -10.99 -8.27 10.53
C ILE A 150 -10.42 -7.31 11.56
N ASN A 151 -11.07 -6.17 11.76
CA ASN A 151 -10.73 -5.22 12.80
C ASN A 151 -11.21 -5.73 14.17
N ASP A 152 -10.29 -6.14 15.05
CA ASP A 152 -10.61 -6.63 16.39
C ASP A 152 -9.64 -6.09 17.43
N ARG A 153 -10.09 -5.10 18.22
CA ARG A 153 -9.24 -4.50 19.27
C ARG A 153 -8.93 -5.43 20.44
N ALA A 154 -9.72 -6.49 20.64
CA ALA A 154 -9.47 -7.45 21.72
C ALA A 154 -8.20 -8.29 21.45
N LEU A 155 -7.79 -8.41 20.19
CA LEU A 155 -6.59 -9.14 19.78
C LEU A 155 -5.30 -8.31 19.83
N ARG A 156 -5.33 -7.09 20.33
CA ARG A 156 -4.12 -6.24 20.47
C ARG A 156 -3.15 -6.70 21.55
N GLU A 157 -3.66 -7.36 22.56
CA GLU A 157 -2.86 -8.01 23.62
C GLU A 157 -3.60 -9.25 24.09
N ILE A 158 -3.01 -10.40 23.85
CA ILE A 158 -3.50 -11.70 24.30
C ILE A 158 -2.37 -12.46 24.99
N THR A 159 -2.71 -13.42 25.80
CA THR A 159 -1.74 -14.38 26.36
C THR A 159 -2.04 -15.75 25.79
N ILE A 160 -1.03 -16.38 25.19
CA ILE A 160 -1.13 -17.71 24.61
C ILE A 160 -0.26 -18.70 25.39
N ASN A 161 -0.52 -19.99 25.20
CA ASN A 161 0.21 -21.10 25.83
C ASN A 161 0.19 -21.05 27.36
N GLN A 162 -0.92 -20.62 27.98
CA GLN A 162 -1.06 -20.50 29.44
C GLN A 162 -1.09 -21.85 30.18
N GLU A 163 -1.42 -22.93 29.50
CA GLU A 163 -1.42 -24.24 30.11
C GLU A 163 -0.02 -24.63 30.58
N LYS A 164 0.07 -25.15 31.80
CA LYS A 164 1.32 -25.64 32.40
C LYS A 164 1.74 -26.99 31.80
N LEU A 165 1.88 -27.06 30.50
CA LEU A 165 2.43 -28.23 29.79
C LEU A 165 3.95 -28.12 29.74
N LYS A 166 4.63 -29.27 29.76
CA LYS A 166 6.09 -29.40 30.00
C LYS A 166 6.96 -28.54 29.08
N ASN A 167 6.52 -28.26 27.86
CA ASN A 167 7.32 -27.55 26.85
C ASN A 167 6.61 -26.32 26.28
N ASN A 168 5.63 -25.76 26.96
CA ASN A 168 4.99 -24.53 26.53
C ASN A 168 5.88 -23.31 26.78
N LEU A 169 5.81 -22.34 25.89
CA LEU A 169 6.37 -21.00 26.06
C LEU A 169 5.21 -19.98 26.24
N PRO A 170 4.74 -19.77 27.48
CA PRO A 170 3.72 -18.75 27.74
C PRO A 170 4.25 -17.38 27.36
N ARG A 171 3.49 -16.64 26.58
CA ARG A 171 3.88 -15.30 26.15
C ARG A 171 2.70 -14.39 25.88
N LYS A 172 2.93 -13.09 26.02
CA LYS A 172 2.07 -12.07 25.43
C LYS A 172 2.30 -12.03 23.93
N GLU A 173 1.22 -11.94 23.18
CA GLU A 173 1.21 -11.81 21.73
C GLU A 173 0.15 -10.79 21.31
N ASN A 174 0.30 -10.23 20.13
CA ASN A 174 -0.72 -9.41 19.47
C ASN A 174 -0.97 -9.95 18.09
N PHE A 175 -2.21 -9.91 17.62
CA PHE A 175 -2.53 -10.14 16.22
C PHE A 175 -2.27 -8.88 15.42
N VAL A 176 -1.94 -9.07 14.14
CA VAL A 176 -1.91 -7.99 13.16
C VAL A 176 -3.05 -8.20 12.16
N ILE A 177 -3.55 -7.14 11.56
CA ILE A 177 -4.48 -7.29 10.43
C ILE A 177 -3.72 -7.84 9.23
N THR A 178 -4.35 -8.70 8.42
CA THR A 178 -3.69 -9.37 7.28
C THR A 178 -2.90 -8.42 6.36
N PRO A 179 -3.40 -7.21 6.00
CA PRO A 179 -2.62 -6.21 5.25
C PRO A 179 -1.34 -5.69 5.93
N ALA A 180 -1.19 -5.91 7.23
CA ALA A 180 0.00 -5.55 8.00
C ALA A 180 0.99 -6.71 8.17
N SER A 181 0.62 -7.92 7.74
CA SER A 181 1.46 -9.10 7.85
C SER A 181 2.69 -9.02 6.94
N GLU A 182 3.78 -9.66 7.35
CA GLU A 182 4.98 -9.75 6.52
C GLU A 182 4.73 -10.56 5.25
N ILE A 183 3.88 -11.60 5.32
CA ILE A 183 3.53 -12.43 4.15
C ILE A 183 2.79 -11.59 3.09
N MET A 184 1.88 -10.68 3.48
CA MET A 184 1.27 -9.73 2.54
C MET A 184 2.34 -8.90 1.82
N ALA A 185 3.32 -8.38 2.55
CA ALA A 185 4.40 -7.59 1.97
C ALA A 185 5.30 -8.44 1.04
N ILE A 186 5.57 -9.69 1.41
CA ILE A 186 6.34 -10.64 0.58
C ILE A 186 5.61 -10.90 -0.74
N VAL A 187 4.32 -11.24 -0.71
CA VAL A 187 3.50 -11.47 -1.93
C VAL A 187 3.53 -10.23 -2.83
N CYS A 188 3.49 -9.02 -2.24
CA CYS A 188 3.51 -7.79 -3.00
C CYS A 188 4.87 -7.40 -3.59
N LEU A 189 5.97 -7.83 -2.99
CA LEU A 189 7.34 -7.44 -3.39
C LEU A 189 8.11 -8.55 -4.12
N ALA A 190 7.63 -9.79 -4.08
CA ALA A 190 8.23 -10.89 -4.82
C ALA A 190 8.11 -10.69 -6.33
N LYS A 191 9.18 -11.05 -7.06
CA LYS A 191 9.30 -10.87 -8.51
C LYS A 191 8.78 -12.07 -9.32
N ASN A 192 8.86 -13.26 -8.73
CA ASN A 192 8.45 -14.54 -9.28
C ASN A 192 8.33 -15.58 -8.16
N TYR A 193 7.92 -16.81 -8.49
CA TYR A 193 7.78 -17.90 -7.51
C TYR A 193 9.08 -18.27 -6.77
N ASN A 194 10.23 -18.22 -7.44
CA ASN A 194 11.51 -18.51 -6.80
C ASN A 194 11.87 -17.42 -5.77
N ASP A 195 11.65 -16.15 -6.10
CA ASP A 195 11.85 -15.04 -5.16
C ASP A 195 10.83 -15.09 -4.01
N LEU A 196 9.57 -15.50 -4.29
CA LEU A 196 8.57 -15.76 -3.25
C LEU A 196 9.06 -16.80 -2.24
N LEU A 197 9.50 -17.95 -2.72
CA LEU A 197 10.01 -19.06 -1.89
C LEU A 197 11.21 -18.61 -1.06
N GLU A 198 12.18 -17.94 -1.68
CA GLU A 198 13.38 -17.42 -1.00
C GLU A 198 13.04 -16.40 0.09
N ARG A 199 12.10 -15.51 -0.17
CA ARG A 199 11.62 -14.52 0.80
C ARG A 199 10.88 -15.14 1.97
N LEU A 200 10.00 -16.12 1.71
CA LEU A 200 9.30 -16.86 2.76
C LEU A 200 10.28 -17.56 3.70
N GLY A 201 11.33 -18.18 3.16
CA GLY A 201 12.37 -18.81 3.95
C GLY A 201 13.19 -17.83 4.81
N LYS A 202 13.27 -16.55 4.41
CA LYS A 202 14.01 -15.50 5.14
C LYS A 202 13.23 -14.84 6.27
N ILE A 203 11.95 -15.13 6.46
CA ILE A 203 11.16 -14.57 7.58
C ILE A 203 11.88 -14.91 8.90
N ILE A 204 12.13 -13.91 9.73
CA ILE A 204 12.63 -14.12 11.10
C ILE A 204 11.44 -14.47 11.97
N VAL A 205 11.44 -15.68 12.51
CA VAL A 205 10.36 -16.18 13.40
C VAL A 205 10.62 -15.89 14.86
N GLY A 206 11.90 -15.79 15.24
CA GLY A 206 12.30 -15.57 16.62
C GLY A 206 13.82 -15.48 16.77
N PHE A 207 14.27 -15.52 18.02
CA PHE A 207 15.67 -15.52 18.41
C PHE A 207 15.95 -16.63 19.41
N ASN A 208 17.13 -17.24 19.35
CA ASN A 208 17.59 -18.24 20.31
C ASN A 208 18.24 -17.61 21.56
N ASP A 209 18.76 -18.43 22.46
CA ASP A 209 19.43 -18.00 23.69
C ASP A 209 20.65 -17.10 23.48
N ASN A 210 21.29 -17.17 22.31
CA ASN A 210 22.45 -16.37 21.93
C ASN A 210 22.05 -15.12 21.11
N ASP A 211 20.78 -14.73 21.12
CA ASP A 211 20.22 -13.64 20.31
C ASP A 211 20.44 -13.80 18.78
N MET A 212 20.68 -15.03 18.32
CA MET A 212 20.77 -15.32 16.89
C MET A 212 19.38 -15.48 16.28
N PRO A 213 19.11 -14.87 15.09
CA PRO A 213 17.83 -15.01 14.43
C PRO A 213 17.58 -16.45 13.97
N ILE A 214 16.33 -16.88 14.13
CA ILE A 214 15.83 -18.15 13.61
C ILE A 214 14.86 -17.81 12.48
N TYR A 215 15.02 -18.49 11.36
CA TYR A 215 14.28 -18.22 10.13
C TYR A 215 13.20 -19.27 9.86
N ALA A 216 12.22 -18.94 9.06
CA ALA A 216 11.18 -19.88 8.63
C ALA A 216 11.76 -21.11 7.90
N ARG A 217 12.89 -20.95 7.18
CA ARG A 217 13.61 -22.08 6.56
C ARG A 217 14.21 -23.06 7.55
N ASP A 218 14.58 -22.62 8.76
CA ASP A 218 15.09 -23.50 9.81
C ASP A 218 13.99 -24.45 10.32
N LEU A 219 12.73 -24.03 10.20
CA LEU A 219 11.53 -24.85 10.42
C LEU A 219 11.08 -25.62 9.16
N LYS A 220 11.78 -25.45 8.02
CA LYS A 220 11.40 -26.01 6.70
C LYS A 220 9.98 -25.61 6.27
N ALA A 221 9.55 -24.40 6.63
CA ALA A 221 8.17 -23.94 6.43
C ALA A 221 7.91 -23.38 5.02
N GLU A 222 8.93 -22.84 4.35
CA GLU A 222 8.81 -22.04 3.14
C GLU A 222 8.04 -22.72 2.01
N ASN A 223 8.24 -24.04 1.83
CA ASN A 223 7.52 -24.78 0.78
C ASN A 223 6.02 -24.92 1.08
N ALA A 224 5.65 -25.20 2.32
CA ALA A 224 4.25 -25.31 2.73
C ALA A 224 3.53 -23.95 2.57
N LEU A 225 4.20 -22.84 2.97
CA LEU A 225 3.68 -21.49 2.78
C LEU A 225 3.50 -21.15 1.30
N ALA A 226 4.50 -21.49 0.45
CA ALA A 226 4.44 -21.25 -0.99
C ALA A 226 3.30 -22.04 -1.68
N ILE A 227 3.04 -23.28 -1.22
CA ILE A 227 1.92 -24.10 -1.72
C ILE A 227 0.57 -23.42 -1.43
N ILE A 228 0.36 -22.90 -0.21
CA ILE A 228 -0.85 -22.17 0.15
C ILE A 228 -1.00 -20.90 -0.71
N LEU A 229 0.11 -20.21 -0.99
CA LEU A 229 0.13 -18.94 -1.72
C LEU A 229 0.17 -19.10 -3.24
N LYS A 230 0.22 -20.33 -3.77
CA LYS A 230 0.43 -20.59 -5.21
C LYS A 230 -0.52 -19.79 -6.11
N ASP A 231 -1.81 -19.90 -5.86
CA ASP A 231 -2.81 -19.22 -6.68
C ASP A 231 -2.96 -17.73 -6.30
N ALA A 232 -2.78 -17.42 -5.00
CA ALA A 232 -2.81 -16.05 -4.49
C ALA A 232 -1.66 -15.18 -5.02
N PHE A 233 -0.57 -15.76 -5.52
CA PHE A 233 0.53 -15.03 -6.12
C PHE A 233 0.25 -14.57 -7.55
N ASN A 234 -0.75 -15.13 -8.21
CA ASN A 234 -1.19 -14.71 -9.54
C ASN A 234 -2.12 -13.49 -9.46
N PRO A 235 -1.85 -12.40 -10.22
CA PRO A 235 -2.69 -11.21 -10.19
C PRO A 235 -4.11 -11.43 -10.70
N ASN A 236 -5.08 -10.72 -10.15
CA ASN A 236 -6.48 -10.80 -10.52
C ASN A 236 -6.81 -9.82 -11.64
N LEU A 237 -7.39 -10.29 -12.72
CA LEU A 237 -7.93 -9.49 -13.81
C LEU A 237 -9.43 -9.26 -13.62
N VAL A 238 -9.83 -8.00 -13.66
CA VAL A 238 -11.20 -7.50 -13.65
C VAL A 238 -11.33 -6.31 -14.61
N GLN A 239 -12.35 -5.51 -14.45
CA GLN A 239 -12.61 -4.35 -15.30
C GLN A 239 -13.23 -3.20 -14.53
N THR A 240 -13.16 -1.98 -15.07
CA THR A 240 -14.04 -0.89 -14.63
C THR A 240 -15.46 -1.12 -15.17
N GLU A 241 -16.45 -0.41 -14.67
CA GLU A 241 -17.81 -0.44 -15.20
C GLU A 241 -17.85 -0.12 -16.70
N HIS A 242 -16.99 0.74 -17.19
CA HIS A 242 -16.83 1.07 -18.61
C HIS A 242 -16.07 0.00 -19.42
N GLY A 243 -15.52 -1.01 -18.74
CA GLY A 243 -14.79 -2.12 -19.37
C GLY A 243 -13.34 -1.79 -19.70
N THR A 244 -12.71 -0.89 -18.96
CA THR A 244 -11.25 -0.71 -18.96
C THR A 244 -10.63 -1.84 -18.14
N PRO A 245 -9.58 -2.52 -18.63
CA PRO A 245 -8.92 -3.59 -17.86
C PRO A 245 -8.33 -3.08 -16.54
N ALA A 246 -8.50 -3.88 -15.49
CA ALA A 246 -7.93 -3.60 -14.18
C ALA A 246 -7.31 -4.87 -13.59
N ILE A 247 -6.09 -4.75 -13.09
CA ILE A 247 -5.37 -5.79 -12.36
C ILE A 247 -5.37 -5.42 -10.88
N ILE A 248 -5.95 -6.30 -10.05
CA ILE A 248 -6.02 -6.09 -8.60
C ILE A 248 -5.20 -7.18 -7.92
N HIS A 249 -4.24 -6.81 -7.07
CA HIS A 249 -3.43 -7.81 -6.39
C HIS A 249 -2.69 -7.23 -5.19
N GLY A 250 -2.84 -7.90 -4.03
CA GLY A 250 -2.25 -7.51 -2.76
C GLY A 250 -2.81 -6.20 -2.21
N GLY A 251 -2.83 -6.05 -0.89
CA GLY A 251 -3.48 -4.93 -0.21
C GLY A 251 -2.75 -4.40 1.03
N PRO A 252 -1.42 -4.19 1.02
CA PRO A 252 -0.71 -3.72 2.21
C PRO A 252 -1.13 -2.29 2.57
N PHE A 253 -1.25 -1.99 3.88
CA PHE A 253 -1.59 -0.65 4.35
C PHE A 253 -0.41 0.31 4.26
N ALA A 254 -0.67 1.57 3.90
CA ALA A 254 0.39 2.56 3.67
C ALA A 254 0.94 3.22 4.93
N ASN A 255 0.27 3.11 6.08
CA ASN A 255 0.75 3.66 7.34
C ASN A 255 1.57 2.67 8.19
N ILE A 256 1.60 1.39 7.80
CA ILE A 256 2.30 0.30 8.51
C ILE A 256 3.07 -0.65 7.58
N ALA A 257 2.87 -0.53 6.28
CA ALA A 257 3.55 -1.28 5.22
C ALA A 257 3.77 -0.36 4.01
N HIS A 258 4.17 -0.90 2.85
CA HIS A 258 4.51 -0.08 1.68
C HIS A 258 3.31 0.48 0.90
N GLY A 259 2.08 0.07 1.21
CA GLY A 259 0.85 0.75 0.80
C GLY A 259 0.52 0.78 -0.69
N CYS A 260 1.07 -0.15 -1.47
CA CYS A 260 0.89 -0.23 -2.91
C CYS A 260 0.50 -1.64 -3.32
N ASN A 261 -0.15 -1.80 -4.48
CA ASN A 261 -0.38 -3.11 -5.06
C ASN A 261 0.94 -3.85 -5.37
N SER A 262 0.85 -5.13 -5.74
CA SER A 262 2.03 -5.95 -5.94
C SER A 262 2.92 -5.49 -7.10
N LEU A 263 4.19 -5.82 -7.01
CA LEU A 263 5.18 -5.56 -8.05
C LEU A 263 4.85 -6.36 -9.32
N ILE A 264 4.47 -7.64 -9.16
CA ILE A 264 4.10 -8.49 -10.29
C ILE A 264 2.88 -7.96 -11.05
N ALA A 265 1.84 -7.46 -10.35
CA ALA A 265 0.67 -6.86 -10.99
C ALA A 265 1.04 -5.61 -11.79
N THR A 266 1.86 -4.72 -11.23
CA THR A 266 2.32 -3.51 -11.93
C THR A 266 3.15 -3.85 -13.17
N LYS A 267 4.10 -4.80 -13.05
CA LYS A 267 4.93 -5.24 -14.18
C LYS A 267 4.12 -5.96 -15.27
N THR A 268 3.16 -6.77 -14.87
CA THR A 268 2.21 -7.40 -15.79
C THR A 268 1.42 -6.34 -16.56
N ALA A 269 0.86 -5.34 -15.87
CA ALA A 269 0.14 -4.24 -16.51
C ALA A 269 1.03 -3.46 -17.49
N LEU A 270 2.28 -3.13 -17.11
CA LEU A 270 3.27 -2.45 -17.95
C LEU A 270 3.69 -3.25 -19.18
N SER A 271 3.59 -4.57 -19.12
CA SER A 271 3.90 -5.45 -20.26
C SER A 271 2.72 -5.58 -21.23
N LEU A 272 1.49 -5.31 -20.76
CA LEU A 272 0.25 -5.55 -21.51
C LEU A 272 -0.42 -4.26 -22.04
N ALA A 273 -0.04 -3.09 -21.54
CA ALA A 273 -0.67 -1.81 -21.92
C ALA A 273 0.37 -0.70 -22.08
N ASP A 274 0.06 0.30 -22.93
CA ASP A 274 0.93 1.46 -23.16
C ASP A 274 0.95 2.42 -21.97
N TYR A 275 -0.15 2.46 -21.19
CA TYR A 275 -0.29 3.28 -20.00
C TYR A 275 -0.79 2.43 -18.85
N VAL A 276 -0.19 2.63 -17.69
CA VAL A 276 -0.62 1.97 -16.44
C VAL A 276 -0.90 3.03 -15.39
N VAL A 277 -2.13 3.05 -14.89
CA VAL A 277 -2.52 3.93 -13.78
C VAL A 277 -2.54 3.11 -12.51
N THR A 278 -1.80 3.53 -11.50
CA THR A 278 -1.74 2.89 -10.18
C THR A 278 -1.91 3.92 -9.08
N GLU A 279 -2.19 3.47 -7.86
CA GLU A 279 -2.31 4.35 -6.70
C GLU A 279 -1.39 3.93 -5.55
N ALA A 280 -1.08 4.90 -4.68
CA ALA A 280 -0.47 4.66 -3.38
C ALA A 280 -1.39 5.15 -2.26
N GLY A 281 -1.43 4.44 -1.13
CA GLY A 281 -2.34 4.73 -0.02
C GLY A 281 -2.00 6.00 0.73
N PHE A 282 -3.00 6.69 1.28
CA PHE A 282 -2.87 7.94 2.05
C PHE A 282 -2.23 9.09 1.25
N GLY A 283 -1.54 10.01 1.93
CA GLY A 283 -0.85 11.13 1.32
C GLY A 283 0.48 10.75 0.67
N ALA A 284 1.04 11.66 -0.13
CA ALA A 284 2.29 11.42 -0.83
C ALA A 284 3.49 11.29 0.12
N ASP A 285 3.39 11.83 1.32
CA ASP A 285 4.38 11.68 2.39
C ASP A 285 4.53 10.23 2.89
N LEU A 286 3.47 9.44 2.84
CA LEU A 286 3.46 8.03 3.21
C LEU A 286 3.41 7.12 2.00
N GLY A 287 2.35 7.23 1.18
CA GLY A 287 2.10 6.32 0.08
C GLY A 287 3.08 6.47 -1.06
N ALA A 288 3.25 7.70 -1.59
CA ALA A 288 4.16 7.92 -2.72
C ALA A 288 5.62 7.76 -2.30
N GLU A 289 6.00 8.20 -1.10
CA GLU A 289 7.36 7.97 -0.56
C GLU A 289 7.70 6.47 -0.60
N LYS A 290 6.85 5.61 -0.04
CA LYS A 290 7.09 4.16 -0.01
C LYS A 290 6.97 3.50 -1.38
N PHE A 291 6.09 4.02 -2.23
CA PHE A 291 6.03 3.59 -3.62
C PHE A 291 7.37 3.83 -4.33
N PHE A 292 8.01 4.98 -4.11
CA PHE A 292 9.31 5.28 -4.70
C PHE A 292 10.46 4.55 -3.97
N ASP A 293 10.61 4.77 -2.67
CA ASP A 293 11.78 4.30 -1.92
C ASP A 293 11.76 2.79 -1.63
N ILE A 294 10.58 2.13 -1.67
CA ILE A 294 10.50 0.68 -1.48
C ILE A 294 10.17 -0.01 -2.81
N LYS A 295 8.96 0.21 -3.36
CA LYS A 295 8.46 -0.57 -4.50
C LYS A 295 9.25 -0.30 -5.78
N CYS A 296 9.45 0.97 -6.14
CA CYS A 296 10.21 1.33 -7.34
C CYS A 296 11.67 0.94 -7.21
N ARG A 297 12.27 1.14 -6.05
CA ARG A 297 13.66 0.73 -5.77
C ARG A 297 13.85 -0.77 -5.95
N LEU A 298 13.05 -1.60 -5.30
CA LEU A 298 13.16 -3.07 -5.35
C LEU A 298 12.75 -3.64 -6.71
N GLY A 299 11.80 -2.98 -7.38
CA GLY A 299 11.25 -3.41 -8.66
C GLY A 299 11.97 -2.89 -9.90
N GLY A 300 12.86 -1.88 -9.75
CA GLY A 300 13.47 -1.20 -10.89
C GLY A 300 12.48 -0.35 -11.68
N LEU A 301 11.38 0.13 -11.06
CA LEU A 301 10.34 0.90 -11.74
C LEU A 301 10.72 2.39 -11.81
N ASN A 302 10.38 3.04 -12.94
CA ASN A 302 10.54 4.48 -13.13
C ASN A 302 9.22 5.11 -13.61
N PRO A 303 8.38 5.68 -12.71
CA PRO A 303 7.13 6.31 -13.11
C PRO A 303 7.35 7.45 -14.10
N SER A 304 6.49 7.54 -15.13
CA SER A 304 6.55 8.60 -16.15
C SER A 304 5.79 9.86 -15.73
N GLY A 305 4.90 9.77 -14.73
CA GLY A 305 4.15 10.90 -14.22
C GLY A 305 3.50 10.61 -12.87
N VAL A 306 3.15 11.69 -12.16
CA VAL A 306 2.46 11.63 -10.85
C VAL A 306 1.24 12.54 -10.89
N VAL A 307 0.12 12.07 -10.37
CA VAL A 307 -1.10 12.85 -10.17
C VAL A 307 -1.31 13.02 -8.67
N VAL A 308 -1.34 14.27 -8.22
CA VAL A 308 -1.60 14.63 -6.82
C VAL A 308 -3.06 15.06 -6.70
N VAL A 309 -3.87 14.23 -6.07
CA VAL A 309 -5.29 14.52 -5.82
C VAL A 309 -5.41 15.47 -4.65
N VAL A 310 -6.19 16.51 -4.85
CA VAL A 310 -6.57 17.48 -3.82
C VAL A 310 -8.10 17.68 -3.82
N THR A 311 -8.68 17.91 -2.65
CA THR A 311 -10.09 18.27 -2.47
C THR A 311 -10.22 19.54 -1.64
N VAL A 312 -11.25 20.32 -1.87
CA VAL A 312 -11.57 21.49 -1.03
C VAL A 312 -11.67 21.09 0.45
N LYS A 313 -12.27 19.92 0.70
CA LYS A 313 -12.43 19.39 2.05
C LYS A 313 -11.08 19.10 2.72
N ALA A 314 -10.14 18.45 2.01
CA ALA A 314 -8.82 18.12 2.56
C ALA A 314 -8.02 19.39 2.89
N LEU A 315 -8.07 20.40 2.03
CA LEU A 315 -7.42 21.68 2.32
C LEU A 315 -8.00 22.35 3.57
N LYS A 316 -9.33 22.39 3.69
CA LYS A 316 -10.02 22.99 4.86
C LYS A 316 -9.79 22.21 6.16
N GLU A 317 -9.51 20.91 6.11
CA GLU A 317 -9.19 20.10 7.30
C GLU A 317 -7.91 20.59 8.00
N HIS A 318 -7.02 21.29 7.27
CA HIS A 318 -5.82 21.92 7.83
C HIS A 318 -6.09 23.23 8.60
N GLY A 319 -7.35 23.61 8.76
CA GLY A 319 -7.79 24.80 9.49
C GLY A 319 -8.31 25.93 8.58
N SER A 320 -7.68 26.13 7.43
CA SER A 320 -8.16 27.03 6.37
C SER A 320 -7.66 26.54 5.01
N ILE A 321 -8.18 27.08 3.91
CA ILE A 321 -7.73 26.74 2.56
C ILE A 321 -6.26 27.15 2.35
N GLU A 322 -5.84 28.29 2.89
CA GLU A 322 -4.47 28.81 2.80
C GLU A 322 -3.46 27.90 3.54
N LYS A 323 -3.82 27.43 4.74
CA LYS A 323 -3.02 26.41 5.45
C LYS A 323 -2.98 25.09 4.71
N GLY A 324 -4.06 24.72 4.04
CA GLY A 324 -4.11 23.57 3.16
C GLY A 324 -3.17 23.72 1.97
N PHE A 325 -2.97 24.92 1.43
CA PHE A 325 -1.99 25.18 0.37
C PHE A 325 -0.56 24.89 0.83
N GLU A 326 -0.19 25.26 2.06
CA GLU A 326 1.14 24.88 2.60
C GLU A 326 1.37 23.38 2.58
N ASN A 327 0.32 22.57 2.85
CA ASN A 327 0.39 21.12 2.79
C ASN A 327 0.52 20.62 1.34
N LEU A 328 -0.28 21.17 0.42
CA LEU A 328 -0.21 20.85 -1.01
C LEU A 328 1.17 21.17 -1.58
N ASP A 329 1.72 22.34 -1.27
CA ASP A 329 3.03 22.80 -1.72
C ASP A 329 4.14 21.85 -1.27
N LYS A 330 4.07 21.38 -0.01
CA LYS A 330 5.04 20.41 0.52
C LYS A 330 4.95 19.08 -0.23
N HIS A 331 3.77 18.58 -0.54
CA HIS A 331 3.60 17.36 -1.32
C HIS A 331 4.10 17.51 -2.76
N ILE A 332 3.79 18.62 -3.43
CA ILE A 332 4.31 18.96 -4.77
C ILE A 332 5.84 19.02 -4.74
N SER A 333 6.40 19.77 -3.79
CA SER A 333 7.85 19.91 -3.61
C SER A 333 8.53 18.55 -3.38
N ASN A 334 7.94 17.67 -2.58
CA ASN A 334 8.47 16.32 -2.37
C ASN A 334 8.55 15.55 -3.69
N ILE A 335 7.48 15.55 -4.50
CA ILE A 335 7.46 14.85 -5.80
C ILE A 335 8.51 15.43 -6.75
N GLN A 336 8.60 16.76 -6.85
CA GLN A 336 9.48 17.43 -7.80
C GLN A 336 10.94 17.43 -7.36
N ASN A 337 11.22 17.79 -6.10
CA ASN A 337 12.57 18.09 -5.64
C ASN A 337 13.24 16.89 -4.96
N VAL A 338 12.49 16.06 -4.21
CA VAL A 338 13.06 14.87 -3.57
C VAL A 338 13.11 13.71 -4.55
N PHE A 339 12.00 13.46 -5.27
CA PHE A 339 11.86 12.29 -6.14
C PHE A 339 12.13 12.58 -7.63
N ASN A 340 12.38 13.85 -8.01
CA ASN A 340 12.68 14.29 -9.38
C ASN A 340 11.61 13.88 -10.41
N LYS A 341 10.32 14.00 -10.03
CA LYS A 341 9.19 13.69 -10.92
C LYS A 341 8.32 14.90 -11.18
N ASN A 342 7.83 15.04 -12.41
CA ASN A 342 6.78 16.00 -12.69
C ASN A 342 5.46 15.51 -12.08
N CYS A 343 4.63 16.45 -11.61
CA CYS A 343 3.28 16.13 -11.17
C CYS A 343 2.23 17.02 -11.84
N VAL A 344 1.02 16.51 -11.88
CA VAL A 344 -0.20 17.21 -12.25
C VAL A 344 -1.12 17.18 -11.03
N VAL A 345 -1.69 18.31 -10.65
CA VAL A 345 -2.68 18.37 -9.56
C VAL A 345 -4.06 18.07 -10.13
N ALA A 346 -4.73 17.08 -9.56
CA ALA A 346 -6.12 16.73 -9.87
C ALA A 346 -7.03 17.28 -8.77
N ILE A 347 -7.81 18.31 -9.08
CA ILE A 347 -8.81 18.89 -8.17
C ILE A 347 -10.06 18.01 -8.28
N ASN A 348 -10.25 17.10 -7.32
CA ASN A 348 -11.39 16.19 -7.30
C ASN A 348 -12.63 16.91 -6.74
N LYS A 349 -13.51 17.35 -7.65
CA LYS A 349 -14.71 18.14 -7.34
C LYS A 349 -15.81 17.26 -6.76
N PHE A 350 -16.40 17.70 -5.64
CA PHE A 350 -17.64 17.17 -5.06
C PHE A 350 -18.81 18.14 -5.33
N GLU A 351 -20.04 17.63 -5.28
CA GLU A 351 -21.25 18.45 -5.50
C GLU A 351 -21.38 19.63 -4.52
N SER A 352 -20.86 19.47 -3.30
CA SER A 352 -20.89 20.50 -2.25
C SER A 352 -19.84 21.59 -2.43
N ASP A 353 -18.89 21.43 -3.35
CA ASP A 353 -17.78 22.36 -3.50
C ASP A 353 -18.25 23.67 -4.20
N LYS A 354 -17.78 24.80 -3.68
CA LYS A 354 -18.06 26.11 -4.26
C LYS A 354 -17.08 26.41 -5.40
N GLU A 355 -17.56 26.95 -6.50
CA GLU A 355 -16.70 27.31 -7.65
C GLU A 355 -15.56 28.25 -7.25
N ASN A 356 -15.80 29.19 -6.32
CA ASN A 356 -14.76 30.11 -5.83
C ASN A 356 -13.60 29.33 -5.11
N ASP A 357 -13.91 28.28 -4.36
CA ASP A 357 -12.89 27.47 -3.69
C ASP A 357 -12.05 26.68 -4.73
N LEU A 358 -12.71 26.15 -5.76
CA LEU A 358 -12.04 25.43 -6.85
C LEU A 358 -11.12 26.37 -7.66
N GLU A 359 -11.58 27.60 -7.94
CA GLU A 359 -10.78 28.59 -8.66
C GLU A 359 -9.59 29.10 -7.83
N GLN A 360 -9.72 29.21 -6.51
CA GLN A 360 -8.60 29.53 -5.62
C GLN A 360 -7.51 28.46 -5.71
N ILE A 361 -7.87 27.15 -5.71
CA ILE A 361 -6.90 26.06 -5.85
C ILE A 361 -6.21 26.12 -7.21
N ARG A 362 -6.98 26.38 -8.27
CA ARG A 362 -6.46 26.49 -9.62
C ARG A 362 -5.46 27.62 -9.75
N LYS A 363 -5.82 28.82 -9.29
CA LYS A 363 -4.94 29.98 -9.27
C LYS A 363 -3.66 29.73 -8.49
N HIS A 364 -3.77 29.11 -7.30
CA HIS A 364 -2.60 28.75 -6.50
C HIS A 364 -1.63 27.81 -7.27
N CYS A 365 -2.17 26.81 -7.97
CA CYS A 365 -1.33 25.92 -8.81
C CYS A 365 -0.71 26.67 -10.01
N GLU A 366 -1.43 27.61 -10.63
CA GLU A 366 -0.92 28.47 -11.70
C GLU A 366 0.24 29.34 -11.21
N ASP A 367 0.12 29.95 -10.03
CA ASP A 367 1.17 30.76 -9.41
C ASP A 367 2.43 29.92 -9.13
N LEU A 368 2.27 28.65 -8.76
CA LEU A 368 3.35 27.67 -8.60
C LEU A 368 3.88 27.11 -9.92
N LYS A 369 3.26 27.42 -11.06
CA LYS A 369 3.55 26.85 -12.38
C LYS A 369 3.45 25.32 -12.41
N VAL A 370 2.48 24.78 -11.67
CA VAL A 370 2.17 23.35 -11.62
C VAL A 370 0.90 23.09 -12.41
N PRO A 371 0.91 22.20 -13.42
CA PRO A 371 -0.29 21.86 -14.16
C PRO A 371 -1.38 21.34 -13.23
N CYS A 372 -2.60 21.89 -13.34
CA CYS A 372 -3.75 21.41 -12.56
C CYS A 372 -5.02 21.39 -13.40
N GLU A 373 -5.91 20.45 -13.09
CA GLU A 373 -7.21 20.34 -13.75
C GLU A 373 -8.28 19.85 -12.77
N ILE A 374 -9.50 20.41 -12.91
CA ILE A 374 -10.67 19.95 -12.18
C ILE A 374 -11.18 18.67 -12.82
N CYS A 375 -11.53 17.68 -12.00
CA CYS A 375 -12.12 16.43 -12.45
C CYS A 375 -13.31 16.04 -11.58
N SER A 376 -14.28 15.34 -12.18
CA SER A 376 -15.52 14.87 -11.56
C SER A 376 -15.78 13.38 -11.80
N PRO A 377 -14.81 12.49 -11.46
CA PRO A 377 -14.93 11.07 -11.77
C PRO A 377 -16.11 10.37 -11.10
N PHE A 378 -16.53 10.83 -9.93
CA PHE A 378 -17.65 10.24 -9.20
C PHE A 378 -18.97 10.42 -9.97
N ILE A 379 -19.22 11.62 -10.51
CA ILE A 379 -20.48 11.97 -11.19
C ILE A 379 -20.44 11.58 -12.66
N GLU A 380 -19.31 11.83 -13.35
CA GLU A 380 -19.20 11.75 -14.81
C GLU A 380 -18.32 10.58 -15.30
N GLY A 381 -17.70 9.82 -14.38
CA GLY A 381 -16.81 8.73 -14.75
C GLY A 381 -15.59 9.22 -15.56
N GLY A 382 -15.19 8.46 -16.57
CA GLY A 382 -14.08 8.80 -17.44
C GLY A 382 -14.25 10.13 -18.18
N LYS A 383 -15.47 10.53 -18.53
CA LYS A 383 -15.73 11.83 -19.18
C LYS A 383 -15.29 13.00 -18.31
N GLY A 384 -15.58 12.93 -17.01
CA GLY A 384 -15.16 13.94 -16.04
C GLY A 384 -13.65 14.02 -15.83
N CYS A 385 -12.88 13.10 -16.40
CA CYS A 385 -11.42 13.09 -16.32
C CYS A 385 -10.71 13.33 -17.68
N GLU A 386 -11.43 13.60 -18.77
CA GLU A 386 -10.80 13.75 -20.10
C GLU A 386 -9.78 14.90 -20.16
N LYS A 387 -10.10 16.06 -19.57
CA LYS A 387 -9.16 17.20 -19.52
C LYS A 387 -7.93 16.87 -18.69
N LEU A 388 -8.13 16.26 -17.51
CA LEU A 388 -7.05 15.77 -16.66
C LEU A 388 -6.17 14.76 -17.42
N CYS A 389 -6.77 13.82 -18.16
CA CYS A 389 -6.05 12.84 -18.95
C CYS A 389 -5.17 13.50 -20.02
N LYS A 390 -5.68 14.49 -20.76
CA LYS A 390 -4.90 15.25 -21.76
C LYS A 390 -3.73 15.98 -21.11
N MET A 391 -3.97 16.60 -19.94
CA MET A 391 -2.94 17.29 -19.17
C MET A 391 -1.86 16.30 -18.66
N VAL A 392 -2.25 15.13 -18.15
CA VAL A 392 -1.32 14.08 -17.74
C VAL A 392 -0.47 13.63 -18.93
N LEU A 393 -1.10 13.33 -20.10
CA LEU A 393 -0.40 12.92 -21.31
C LEU A 393 0.68 13.92 -21.75
N SER A 394 0.40 15.22 -21.71
CA SER A 394 1.34 16.28 -22.08
C SER A 394 2.47 16.50 -21.07
N ASN A 395 2.32 15.99 -19.83
CA ASN A 395 3.31 16.14 -18.76
C ASN A 395 4.10 14.86 -18.43
N LEU A 396 3.85 13.76 -19.15
CA LEU A 396 4.66 12.55 -18.99
C LEU A 396 6.10 12.79 -19.39
N ASN A 397 7.05 12.22 -18.66
CA ASN A 397 8.48 12.37 -18.92
C ASN A 397 9.26 11.12 -18.49
N GLU A 398 10.48 11.02 -18.97
CA GLU A 398 11.43 9.93 -18.68
C GLU A 398 12.51 10.35 -17.65
N LYS A 399 12.28 11.42 -16.86
CA LYS A 399 13.20 11.81 -15.79
C LYS A 399 13.50 10.62 -14.90
N LYS A 400 14.76 10.42 -14.56
CA LYS A 400 15.17 9.35 -13.66
C LYS A 400 14.62 9.63 -12.25
N LEU A 401 14.01 8.59 -11.65
CA LEU A 401 13.56 8.66 -10.27
C LEU A 401 14.76 8.83 -9.34
N HIS A 402 14.66 9.79 -8.42
CA HIS A 402 15.56 9.91 -7.29
C HIS A 402 14.93 9.24 -6.06
N PHE A 403 15.75 8.92 -5.09
CA PHE A 403 15.33 8.34 -3.83
C PHE A 403 15.66 9.29 -2.67
N ALA A 404 14.86 9.26 -1.62
CA ALA A 404 15.07 10.14 -0.48
C ALA A 404 16.43 9.89 0.22
N TYR A 405 16.94 8.65 0.14
CA TYR A 405 18.18 8.20 0.76
C TYR A 405 18.92 7.18 -0.12
N SER A 406 20.21 6.99 0.14
CA SER A 406 21.03 5.96 -0.49
C SER A 406 20.84 4.59 0.18
N GLU A 407 20.94 3.50 -0.59
CA GLU A 407 20.97 2.14 -0.01
C GLU A 407 22.14 1.93 0.96
N LYS A 408 23.26 2.64 0.73
CA LYS A 408 24.49 2.55 1.54
C LYS A 408 24.40 3.29 2.86
N ASP A 409 23.42 4.20 3.01
CA ASP A 409 23.23 4.94 4.25
C ASP A 409 22.90 3.98 5.39
N SER A 410 23.34 4.29 6.61
CA SER A 410 22.96 3.57 7.82
C SER A 410 21.44 3.69 8.07
N LEU A 411 20.88 2.79 8.86
CA LEU A 411 19.46 2.85 9.20
C LEU A 411 19.06 4.21 9.80
N LYS A 412 19.92 4.76 10.66
CA LYS A 412 19.72 6.09 11.27
C LYS A 412 19.70 7.20 10.21
N GLU A 413 20.65 7.19 9.27
CA GLU A 413 20.74 8.18 8.20
C GLU A 413 19.52 8.11 7.28
N LYS A 414 19.06 6.91 6.88
CA LYS A 414 17.85 6.71 6.09
C LYS A 414 16.63 7.34 6.77
N ILE A 415 16.44 7.07 8.08
CA ILE A 415 15.34 7.64 8.88
C ILE A 415 15.44 9.17 8.91
N CYS A 416 16.62 9.72 9.18
CA CYS A 416 16.85 11.16 9.20
C CYS A 416 16.61 11.81 7.82
N CYS A 417 16.98 11.13 6.73
CA CYS A 417 16.74 11.63 5.37
C CYS A 417 15.26 11.77 5.07
N VAL A 418 14.45 10.74 5.33
CA VAL A 418 13.00 10.80 5.11
C VAL A 418 12.36 11.85 6.02
N ALA A 419 12.71 11.86 7.32
CA ALA A 419 12.17 12.82 8.28
C ALA A 419 12.42 14.28 7.85
N LYS A 420 13.63 14.59 7.42
CA LYS A 420 14.01 15.96 7.03
C LYS A 420 13.51 16.34 5.64
N LYS A 421 13.78 15.51 4.62
CA LYS A 421 13.47 15.85 3.22
C LYS A 421 11.98 15.75 2.93
N VAL A 422 11.34 14.66 3.35
CA VAL A 422 9.94 14.38 3.02
C VAL A 422 8.98 15.05 4.00
N TYR A 423 9.24 14.93 5.30
CA TYR A 423 8.30 15.46 6.32
C TYR A 423 8.60 16.90 6.75
N GLY A 424 9.84 17.38 6.59
CA GLY A 424 10.23 18.72 7.04
C GLY A 424 10.60 18.78 8.52
N ALA A 425 10.86 17.63 9.17
CA ALA A 425 11.32 17.60 10.56
C ALA A 425 12.67 18.26 10.75
N SER A 426 12.87 18.97 11.86
CA SER A 426 14.17 19.55 12.24
C SER A 426 15.13 18.50 12.79
N GLY A 427 14.61 17.38 13.33
CA GLY A 427 15.40 16.29 13.89
C GLY A 427 14.61 15.02 14.11
N VAL A 428 15.31 14.00 14.59
CA VAL A 428 14.73 12.69 14.94
C VAL A 428 15.21 12.29 16.33
N GLU A 429 14.28 11.90 17.20
CA GLU A 429 14.56 11.35 18.51
C GLU A 429 14.24 9.85 18.51
N PHE A 430 15.14 9.05 19.09
CA PHE A 430 14.99 7.60 19.17
C PHE A 430 14.81 7.18 20.63
N SER A 431 13.81 6.38 20.91
CA SER A 431 13.63 5.74 22.22
C SER A 431 14.82 4.80 22.54
N SER A 432 14.95 4.40 23.82
CA SER A 432 15.94 3.40 24.24
C SER A 432 15.72 2.06 23.50
N VAL A 433 14.46 1.63 23.37
CA VAL A 433 14.07 0.40 22.65
C VAL A 433 14.47 0.46 21.19
N ALA A 434 14.18 1.58 20.51
CA ALA A 434 14.56 1.76 19.11
C ALA A 434 16.09 1.71 18.92
N LYS A 435 16.85 2.38 19.80
CA LYS A 435 18.34 2.36 19.75
C LYS A 435 18.91 0.96 19.93
N GLU A 436 18.37 0.20 20.88
CA GLU A 436 18.79 -1.18 21.14
C GLU A 436 18.52 -2.08 19.94
N LYS A 437 17.30 -2.04 19.40
CA LYS A 437 16.92 -2.82 18.21
C LYS A 437 17.72 -2.41 16.96
N MET A 438 17.98 -1.12 16.75
CA MET A 438 18.84 -0.65 15.65
C MET A 438 20.23 -1.28 15.72
N LYS A 439 20.85 -1.30 16.91
CA LYS A 439 22.15 -1.94 17.13
C LYS A 439 22.09 -3.45 16.90
N LYS A 440 21.05 -4.11 17.45
CA LYS A 440 20.84 -5.56 17.28
C LYS A 440 20.72 -5.96 15.82
N TYR A 441 20.03 -5.16 15.02
CA TYR A 441 19.67 -5.48 13.65
C TYR A 441 20.64 -4.93 12.58
N GLU A 442 21.62 -4.11 12.96
CA GLU A 442 22.49 -3.36 12.04
C GLU A 442 23.10 -4.23 10.93
N LYS A 443 23.58 -5.43 11.28
CA LYS A 443 24.20 -6.36 10.33
C LYS A 443 23.19 -6.98 9.36
N ILE A 444 21.93 -7.15 9.79
CA ILE A 444 20.87 -7.79 9.00
C ILE A 444 20.30 -6.80 7.99
N VAL A 445 20.11 -5.52 8.40
CA VAL A 445 19.33 -4.52 7.66
C VAL A 445 20.15 -3.59 6.78
N LYS A 446 21.45 -3.83 6.61
CA LYS A 446 22.40 -2.90 5.98
C LYS A 446 21.92 -2.23 4.69
N ASN A 447 21.25 -2.99 3.81
CA ASN A 447 20.78 -2.49 2.51
C ASN A 447 19.24 -2.38 2.42
N PHE A 448 18.52 -2.58 3.52
CA PHE A 448 17.06 -2.54 3.50
C PHE A 448 16.54 -1.11 3.38
N PRO A 449 15.53 -0.87 2.54
CA PRO A 449 14.75 0.36 2.61
C PRO A 449 13.96 0.42 3.92
N ILE A 450 13.49 1.62 4.25
CA ILE A 450 12.71 1.88 5.46
C ILE A 450 11.26 2.18 5.13
N CYS A 451 10.38 1.79 6.03
CA CYS A 451 8.95 2.04 5.99
C CYS A 451 8.57 2.80 7.27
N ILE A 452 8.45 4.12 7.20
CA ILE A 452 8.03 4.90 8.37
C ILE A 452 6.52 4.72 8.59
N ALA A 453 6.18 4.22 9.78
CA ALA A 453 4.83 4.01 10.25
C ALA A 453 4.43 5.13 11.18
N LYS A 454 3.63 6.08 10.70
CA LYS A 454 3.14 7.25 11.44
C LYS A 454 1.69 7.55 11.11
N THR A 455 1.10 8.56 11.76
CA THR A 455 -0.23 9.06 11.40
C THR A 455 -0.27 9.52 9.93
N GLN A 456 -1.39 9.27 9.28
CA GLN A 456 -1.64 9.71 7.90
C GLN A 456 -2.19 11.14 7.80
N TYR A 457 -2.56 11.76 8.92
CA TYR A 457 -3.26 13.05 8.95
C TYR A 457 -2.32 14.27 9.07
N SER A 458 -1.04 14.04 9.25
CA SER A 458 -0.04 15.10 9.37
C SER A 458 1.27 14.67 8.72
N LEU A 459 2.08 15.63 8.30
CA LEU A 459 3.49 15.39 7.91
C LEU A 459 4.34 14.96 9.11
N SER A 460 3.94 15.32 10.34
CA SER A 460 4.61 14.90 11.57
C SER A 460 4.07 13.55 12.11
N ASP A 461 4.56 13.11 13.25
CA ASP A 461 4.03 11.98 14.04
C ASP A 461 2.91 12.40 15.02
N ASP A 462 2.57 13.71 15.09
CA ASP A 462 1.43 14.24 15.82
C ASP A 462 0.33 14.69 14.83
N GLU A 463 -0.84 14.05 14.88
CA GLU A 463 -1.98 14.35 14.01
C GLU A 463 -2.59 15.75 14.21
N LYS A 464 -2.23 16.45 15.30
CA LYS A 464 -2.68 17.82 15.58
C LYS A 464 -1.86 18.89 14.86
N LEU A 465 -0.67 18.55 14.38
CA LEU A 465 0.19 19.48 13.63
C LEU A 465 -0.22 19.49 12.16
N LEU A 466 -1.08 20.43 11.81
CA LEU A 466 -1.70 20.55 10.49
C LEU A 466 -0.90 21.45 9.53
N GLY A 467 -1.24 21.42 8.24
CA GLY A 467 -0.56 22.21 7.19
C GLY A 467 0.82 21.65 6.85
N ASN A 468 1.81 22.50 6.87
CA ASN A 468 3.24 22.16 6.71
C ASN A 468 3.98 22.50 8.02
N PRO A 469 3.91 21.63 9.05
CA PRO A 469 4.57 21.90 10.33
C PRO A 469 6.08 22.02 10.16
N THR A 470 6.66 22.99 10.85
CA THR A 470 8.12 23.23 10.90
C THR A 470 8.63 23.07 12.32
N ASN A 471 9.96 22.90 12.47
CA ASN A 471 10.64 22.82 13.78
C ASN A 471 10.13 21.70 14.71
N PHE A 472 9.52 20.64 14.17
CA PHE A 472 9.15 19.48 14.95
C PHE A 472 10.23 18.39 14.94
N ILE A 473 10.21 17.56 15.96
CA ILE A 473 11.06 16.37 16.08
C ILE A 473 10.20 15.14 15.79
N LEU A 474 10.70 14.26 14.91
CA LEU A 474 10.06 12.96 14.67
C LEU A 474 10.47 11.96 15.75
N HIS A 475 9.52 11.35 16.46
CA HIS A 475 9.79 10.42 17.56
C HIS A 475 9.69 8.97 17.10
N VAL A 476 10.84 8.31 16.99
CA VAL A 476 10.91 6.87 16.69
C VAL A 476 10.81 6.07 17.99
N LYS A 477 9.71 5.33 18.14
CA LYS A 477 9.40 4.53 19.33
C LYS A 477 9.95 3.13 19.27
N ASP A 478 9.87 2.50 18.09
CA ASP A 478 10.27 1.11 17.91
C ASP A 478 10.72 0.85 16.47
N ILE A 479 11.42 -0.28 16.28
CA ILE A 479 11.92 -0.78 14.98
C ILE A 479 11.51 -2.24 14.85
N GLU A 480 10.89 -2.59 13.72
CA GLU A 480 10.57 -3.96 13.36
C GLU A 480 11.25 -4.34 12.05
N ILE A 481 11.81 -5.55 11.98
CA ILE A 481 12.35 -6.10 10.74
C ILE A 481 11.28 -6.93 10.03
N LYS A 482 11.08 -6.67 8.76
CA LYS A 482 10.37 -7.55 7.84
C LYS A 482 11.39 -8.16 6.89
N ASN A 483 12.15 -9.12 7.40
CA ASN A 483 13.37 -9.63 6.74
C ASN A 483 13.08 -10.39 5.43
N GLY A 484 12.01 -11.16 5.39
CA GLY A 484 11.52 -11.81 4.17
C GLY A 484 11.03 -10.81 3.14
N ALA A 485 10.31 -9.77 3.58
CA ALA A 485 9.86 -8.67 2.72
C ALA A 485 11.02 -7.76 2.28
N GLY A 486 12.10 -7.71 3.07
CA GLY A 486 13.31 -6.96 2.76
C GLY A 486 13.21 -5.47 3.05
N PHE A 487 12.54 -5.06 4.13
CA PHE A 487 12.50 -3.68 4.62
C PHE A 487 12.38 -3.60 6.15
N VAL A 488 12.61 -2.41 6.69
CA VAL A 488 12.50 -2.12 8.12
C VAL A 488 11.32 -1.21 8.37
N VAL A 489 10.44 -1.57 9.30
CA VAL A 489 9.35 -0.71 9.79
C VAL A 489 9.87 0.15 10.93
N VAL A 490 9.71 1.47 10.79
CA VAL A 490 10.10 2.48 11.78
C VAL A 490 8.83 3.04 12.41
N ILE A 491 8.55 2.66 13.64
CA ILE A 491 7.30 3.00 14.31
C ILE A 491 7.42 4.36 14.99
N CYS A 492 6.62 5.32 14.50
CA CYS A 492 6.50 6.67 15.03
C CYS A 492 5.07 6.92 15.52
N GLY A 493 4.93 7.54 16.70
CA GLY A 493 3.61 7.82 17.22
C GLY A 493 2.83 6.60 17.75
N LYS A 494 1.51 6.66 17.73
CA LYS A 494 0.60 5.58 18.19
C LYS A 494 0.05 4.83 16.99
N ILE A 495 0.81 3.90 16.45
CA ILE A 495 0.38 3.04 15.34
C ILE A 495 -0.17 1.74 15.89
N MET A 496 -1.31 1.31 15.37
CA MET A 496 -1.98 0.06 15.74
C MET A 496 -1.95 -0.90 14.55
N LEU A 497 -1.27 -2.03 14.73
CA LEU A 497 -1.20 -3.10 13.74
C LEU A 497 -2.50 -3.91 13.64
N MET A 498 -3.34 -3.84 14.68
CA MET A 498 -4.70 -4.39 14.69
C MET A 498 -5.69 -3.24 14.92
N PRO A 499 -6.35 -2.72 13.88
CA PRO A 499 -7.40 -1.72 14.03
C PRO A 499 -8.58 -2.23 14.83
N GLY A 500 -9.30 -1.34 15.49
CA GLY A 500 -10.60 -1.67 16.09
C GLY A 500 -11.74 -1.21 15.20
N LEU A 501 -12.91 -1.81 15.37
CA LEU A 501 -14.14 -1.29 14.78
C LEU A 501 -14.44 0.13 15.33
N PRO A 502 -14.98 1.05 14.50
CA PRO A 502 -15.43 2.37 14.94
C PRO A 502 -16.67 2.24 15.83
N LYS A 503 -17.11 3.35 16.44
CA LYS A 503 -18.32 3.38 17.27
C LYS A 503 -19.55 2.85 16.54
N VAL A 504 -19.68 3.21 15.26
CA VAL A 504 -20.69 2.68 14.33
C VAL A 504 -19.95 2.09 13.15
N PRO A 505 -19.73 0.78 13.12
CA PRO A 505 -19.09 0.12 11.99
C PRO A 505 -20.03 0.04 10.78
N ASN A 506 -19.48 0.03 9.58
CA ASN A 506 -20.27 -0.10 8.37
C ASN A 506 -21.09 -1.41 8.33
N ALA A 507 -20.62 -2.44 9.02
CA ALA A 507 -21.34 -3.72 9.16
C ALA A 507 -22.79 -3.60 9.65
N VAL A 508 -23.13 -2.57 10.47
CA VAL A 508 -24.51 -2.36 10.94
C VAL A 508 -25.44 -1.75 9.90
N ASN A 509 -24.87 -1.25 8.80
CA ASN A 509 -25.61 -0.64 7.69
C ASN A 509 -25.72 -1.58 6.47
N MET A 510 -25.16 -2.79 6.58
CA MET A 510 -25.25 -3.79 5.53
C MET A 510 -26.55 -4.58 5.64
N HIS A 511 -27.20 -4.82 4.49
CA HIS A 511 -28.42 -5.62 4.39
C HIS A 511 -28.17 -6.80 3.46
N PHE A 512 -28.57 -7.99 3.92
CA PHE A 512 -28.53 -9.19 3.10
C PHE A 512 -29.76 -9.20 2.18
N ASN A 513 -29.52 -9.04 0.90
CA ASN A 513 -30.54 -9.19 -0.13
C ASN A 513 -30.27 -10.54 -0.81
N ALA A 514 -31.11 -11.56 -0.49
CA ALA A 514 -31.02 -12.90 -1.08
C ALA A 514 -31.52 -12.92 -2.53
#